data_f6036a39e5b9b5a1764e29c285c299b5
#
_entry.id   f6036a39e5b9b5a1764e29c285c299b5
#
_cell.length_a   1.000
_cell.length_b   1.000
_cell.length_c   1.000
_cell.angle_alpha   90.00
_cell.angle_beta   90.00
_cell.angle_gamma   90.00
#
_symmetry.space_group_name_H-M   'P 1'
#
loop_
_entity.id
_entity.type
_entity.pdbx_description
1 polymer ?
#
loop_
_entity_poly.entity_id
_entity_poly.type
_entity_poly.pdbx_seq_one_letter_code
_entity_poly.pdbx_strand_id
1 'polypeptide(L)'
;MCIRDRLLSVVLLIIGVTVFCEVHLSDFRPEYIRIQAEILSVNSVCDAVNNTLDKLNYSYSDIAKINCDKNGNVQSIETDSFKINRIKADITKAVQKEIAKVYDNEIEIPLGAFTNITILSNVGPCIPVNFNLTGSFSSEVISTFEQAGINQTIHHIKLLLTSKIMTTSLDYSGKMTFTTDFEIAQSVIVGNIPSGYGSLFQTYKK
;
A
#
# COMPACT_ATOMS: atom_id res chain seq x y z
N MET A 1 61.97 -0.63 13.69
CA MET A 1 60.69 -0.01 13.47
C MET A 1 60.29 0.69 14.75
N CYS A 2 60.27 2.03 14.75
CA CYS A 2 59.93 2.80 15.96
C CYS A 2 58.48 2.65 16.33
N ILE A 3 58.14 2.69 17.62
CA ILE A 3 56.75 2.66 18.15
C ILE A 3 55.89 3.72 17.46
N ARG A 4 56.50 4.84 17.09
CA ARG A 4 55.88 5.96 16.36
C ARG A 4 55.46 5.56 14.94
N ASP A 5 56.17 4.69 14.23
CA ASP A 5 55.86 4.24 12.88
C ASP A 5 54.67 3.24 12.91
N ARG A 6 54.61 2.40 13.96
CA ARG A 6 53.44 1.51 14.17
C ARG A 6 52.17 2.31 14.50
N LEU A 7 52.29 3.34 15.34
CA LEU A 7 51.14 4.22 15.65
C LEU A 7 50.66 4.96 14.40
N LEU A 8 51.55 5.50 13.60
CA LEU A 8 51.21 6.16 12.33
C LEU A 8 50.53 5.22 11.34
N SER A 9 51.00 3.97 11.21
CA SER A 9 50.38 3.00 10.30
C SER A 9 48.99 2.57 10.77
N VAL A 10 48.76 2.43 12.07
CA VAL A 10 47.43 2.13 12.62
C VAL A 10 46.46 3.30 12.42
N VAL A 11 46.89 4.53 12.65
CA VAL A 11 46.08 5.73 12.40
C VAL A 11 45.71 5.88 10.93
N LEU A 12 46.69 5.66 10.01
CA LEU A 12 46.46 5.66 8.57
C LEU A 12 45.50 4.56 8.14
N LEU A 13 45.55 3.38 8.73
CA LEU A 13 44.66 2.26 8.46
C LEU A 13 43.24 2.59 8.95
N ILE A 14 43.08 3.18 10.13
CA ILE A 14 41.79 3.62 10.66
C ILE A 14 41.18 4.70 9.76
N ILE A 15 41.96 5.71 9.37
CA ILE A 15 41.50 6.76 8.45
C ILE A 15 41.10 6.16 7.10
N GLY A 16 41.90 5.21 6.55
CA GLY A 16 41.58 4.53 5.31
C GLY A 16 40.30 3.72 5.38
N VAL A 17 40.07 3.00 6.48
CA VAL A 17 38.84 2.25 6.73
C VAL A 17 37.64 3.19 6.91
N THR A 18 37.77 4.29 7.64
CA THR A 18 36.67 5.25 7.83
C THR A 18 36.29 5.91 6.51
N VAL A 19 37.27 6.37 5.71
CA VAL A 19 37.00 6.97 4.38
C VAL A 19 36.40 5.94 3.42
N PHE A 20 36.91 4.71 3.42
CA PHE A 20 36.33 3.62 2.62
C PHE A 20 34.90 3.30 3.01
N CYS A 21 34.60 3.24 4.31
CA CYS A 21 33.25 3.06 4.81
C CYS A 21 32.36 4.23 4.39
N GLU A 22 32.79 5.46 4.54
CA GLU A 22 31.98 6.64 4.25
C GLU A 22 31.62 6.74 2.75
N VAL A 23 32.56 6.47 1.86
CA VAL A 23 32.34 6.47 0.40
C VAL A 23 31.40 5.33 -0.03
N HIS A 24 31.53 4.13 0.54
CA HIS A 24 30.65 3.01 0.19
C HIS A 24 29.27 3.10 0.85
N LEU A 25 29.19 3.68 2.04
CA LEU A 25 27.92 3.88 2.73
C LEU A 25 27.05 4.95 2.09
N SER A 26 27.63 5.95 1.43
CA SER A 26 26.88 7.07 0.85
C SER A 26 25.97 6.66 -0.30
N ASP A 27 26.34 5.63 -1.08
CA ASP A 27 25.57 5.20 -2.24
C ASP A 27 24.44 4.22 -1.90
N PHE A 28 24.58 3.44 -0.82
CA PHE A 28 23.63 2.38 -0.46
C PHE A 28 22.52 2.84 0.49
N ARG A 29 22.82 3.77 1.41
CA ARG A 29 21.85 4.29 2.38
C ARG A 29 20.56 4.85 1.76
N PRO A 30 20.62 5.69 0.71
CA PRO A 30 19.43 6.30 0.14
C PRO A 30 18.44 5.27 -0.39
N GLU A 31 18.94 4.25 -1.07
CA GLU A 31 18.09 3.21 -1.65
C GLU A 31 17.45 2.31 -0.58
N TYR A 32 18.19 1.96 0.44
CA TYR A 32 17.64 1.19 1.57
C TYR A 32 16.56 1.97 2.32
N ILE A 33 16.80 3.25 2.62
CA ILE A 33 15.83 4.14 3.25
C ILE A 33 14.58 4.25 2.38
N ARG A 34 14.73 4.39 1.07
CA ARG A 34 13.64 4.48 0.11
C ARG A 34 12.74 3.23 0.20
N ILE A 35 13.33 2.04 0.12
CA ILE A 35 12.60 0.78 0.15
C ILE A 35 11.88 0.59 1.50
N GLN A 36 12.55 0.84 2.60
CA GLN A 36 11.96 0.69 3.93
C GLN A 36 10.83 1.70 4.18
N ALA A 37 11.01 2.94 3.75
CA ALA A 37 10.00 3.97 3.82
C ALA A 37 8.76 3.61 2.97
N GLU A 38 8.97 3.01 1.80
CA GLU A 38 7.89 2.53 0.92
C GLU A 38 7.10 1.41 1.60
N ILE A 39 7.78 0.38 2.10
CA ILE A 39 7.17 -0.75 2.81
C ILE A 39 6.35 -0.25 4.01
N LEU A 40 6.96 0.58 4.85
CA LEU A 40 6.30 1.12 6.03
C LEU A 40 5.09 1.98 5.66
N SER A 41 5.21 2.80 4.62
CA SER A 41 4.12 3.65 4.14
C SER A 41 2.95 2.83 3.62
N VAL A 42 3.20 1.81 2.80
CA VAL A 42 2.15 0.93 2.25
C VAL A 42 1.46 0.18 3.38
N ASN A 43 2.22 -0.42 4.31
CA ASN A 43 1.64 -1.14 5.44
C ASN A 43 0.79 -0.23 6.32
N SER A 44 1.29 0.97 6.68
CA SER A 44 0.55 1.93 7.49
C SER A 44 -0.74 2.38 6.83
N VAL A 45 -0.73 2.57 5.50
CA VAL A 45 -1.92 2.92 4.71
C VAL A 45 -2.93 1.76 4.73
N CYS A 46 -2.48 0.53 4.45
CA CYS A 46 -3.33 -0.65 4.44
C CYS A 46 -3.97 -0.91 5.81
N ASP A 47 -3.19 -0.83 6.88
CA ASP A 47 -3.67 -1.02 8.25
C ASP A 47 -4.69 0.06 8.65
N ALA A 48 -4.44 1.31 8.29
CA ALA A 48 -5.37 2.41 8.57
C ALA A 48 -6.70 2.23 7.84
N VAL A 49 -6.68 1.81 6.58
CA VAL A 49 -7.89 1.57 5.78
C VAL A 49 -8.67 0.38 6.34
N ASN A 50 -8.01 -0.78 6.52
CA ASN A 50 -8.65 -1.99 7.03
C ASN A 50 -9.27 -1.75 8.41
N ASN A 51 -8.52 -1.18 9.35
CA ASN A 51 -9.01 -0.84 10.67
C ASN A 51 -10.21 0.14 10.65
N THR A 52 -10.28 1.00 9.64
CA THR A 52 -11.39 1.94 9.49
C THR A 52 -12.61 1.24 8.90
N LEU A 53 -12.43 0.40 7.88
CA LEU A 53 -13.51 -0.38 7.28
C LEU A 53 -14.13 -1.35 8.30
N ASP A 54 -13.30 -2.03 9.09
CA ASP A 54 -13.74 -2.93 10.16
C ASP A 54 -14.60 -2.20 11.22
N LYS A 55 -14.20 -0.97 11.58
CA LYS A 55 -14.97 -0.15 12.54
C LYS A 55 -16.29 0.34 11.96
N LEU A 56 -16.30 0.71 10.68
CA LEU A 56 -17.50 1.17 10.00
C LEU A 56 -18.48 0.02 9.78
N ASN A 57 -17.98 -1.19 9.52
CA ASN A 57 -18.72 -2.44 9.36
C ASN A 57 -19.96 -2.31 8.46
N TYR A 58 -19.81 -1.56 7.36
CA TYR A 58 -20.89 -1.37 6.39
C TYR A 58 -21.04 -2.59 5.50
N SER A 59 -22.27 -3.06 5.36
CA SER A 59 -22.63 -4.05 4.34
C SER A 59 -22.94 -3.38 3.00
N TYR A 60 -23.02 -4.16 1.93
CA TYR A 60 -23.43 -3.64 0.62
C TYR A 60 -24.78 -2.90 0.68
N SER A 61 -25.77 -3.48 1.39
CA SER A 61 -27.12 -2.89 1.53
C SER A 61 -27.14 -1.56 2.29
N ASP A 62 -26.08 -1.26 3.07
CA ASP A 62 -25.95 0.04 3.73
C ASP A 62 -25.49 1.13 2.77
N ILE A 63 -24.76 0.77 1.71
CA ILE A 63 -24.13 1.70 0.76
C ILE A 63 -24.91 1.79 -0.54
N ALA A 64 -25.51 0.68 -0.98
CA ALA A 64 -26.24 0.59 -2.24
C ALA A 64 -27.56 -0.17 -2.07
N LYS A 65 -28.60 0.31 -2.75
CA LYS A 65 -29.93 -0.30 -2.78
C LYS A 65 -30.22 -0.80 -4.18
N ILE A 66 -30.58 -2.07 -4.28
CA ILE A 66 -31.03 -2.69 -5.53
C ILE A 66 -32.55 -2.57 -5.62
N ASN A 67 -33.05 -1.88 -6.64
CA ASN A 67 -34.47 -1.76 -6.92
C ASN A 67 -34.86 -2.77 -8.00
N CYS A 68 -35.85 -3.61 -7.69
CA CYS A 68 -36.38 -4.62 -8.60
C CYS A 68 -37.75 -4.29 -9.05
N ASP A 69 -38.15 -4.78 -10.25
CA ASP A 69 -39.54 -4.73 -10.73
C ASP A 69 -40.42 -5.79 -10.03
N LYS A 70 -41.71 -5.83 -10.41
CA LYS A 70 -42.67 -6.82 -9.86
C LYS A 70 -42.29 -8.27 -10.19
N ASN A 71 -41.45 -8.49 -11.19
CA ASN A 71 -41.01 -9.81 -11.64
C ASN A 71 -39.64 -10.20 -11.04
N GLY A 72 -39.06 -9.34 -10.19
CA GLY A 72 -37.77 -9.57 -9.56
C GLY A 72 -36.55 -9.17 -10.45
N ASN A 73 -36.77 -8.51 -11.59
CA ASN A 73 -35.67 -8.02 -12.41
C ASN A 73 -35.09 -6.72 -11.84
N VAL A 74 -33.79 -6.61 -11.82
CA VAL A 74 -33.11 -5.38 -11.35
C VAL A 74 -33.36 -4.25 -12.35
N GLN A 75 -33.94 -3.17 -11.88
CA GLN A 75 -34.21 -1.96 -12.65
C GLN A 75 -33.14 -0.89 -12.45
N SER A 76 -32.70 -0.70 -11.22
CA SER A 76 -31.70 0.31 -10.88
C SER A 76 -30.93 -0.09 -9.63
N ILE A 77 -29.70 0.45 -9.53
CA ILE A 77 -28.92 0.41 -8.31
C ILE A 77 -28.68 1.86 -7.89
N GLU A 78 -29.11 2.19 -6.70
CA GLU A 78 -28.97 3.51 -6.11
C GLU A 78 -27.88 3.45 -5.04
N THR A 79 -26.84 4.27 -5.17
CA THR A 79 -25.77 4.38 -4.17
C THR A 79 -26.01 5.59 -3.26
N ASP A 80 -25.79 5.40 -1.96
CA ASP A 80 -25.86 6.47 -0.98
C ASP A 80 -24.58 7.32 -1.03
N SER A 81 -24.62 8.39 -1.83
CA SER A 81 -23.48 9.29 -2.01
C SER A 81 -23.03 9.95 -0.70
N PHE A 82 -23.94 10.15 0.25
CA PHE A 82 -23.61 10.74 1.54
C PHE A 82 -22.75 9.78 2.39
N LYS A 83 -23.15 8.51 2.46
CA LYS A 83 -22.37 7.48 3.14
C LYS A 83 -21.01 7.26 2.46
N ILE A 84 -20.98 7.21 1.13
CA ILE A 84 -19.74 7.09 0.35
C ILE A 84 -18.78 8.23 0.69
N ASN A 85 -19.25 9.48 0.70
CA ASN A 85 -18.42 10.62 1.04
C ASN A 85 -17.93 10.58 2.49
N ARG A 86 -18.73 10.06 3.42
CA ARG A 86 -18.34 9.87 4.80
C ARG A 86 -17.24 8.81 4.94
N ILE A 87 -17.38 7.66 4.27
CA ILE A 87 -16.36 6.61 4.23
C ILE A 87 -15.04 7.18 3.70
N LYS A 88 -15.07 7.91 2.58
CA LYS A 88 -13.89 8.57 2.02
C LYS A 88 -13.21 9.50 3.04
N ALA A 89 -13.99 10.34 3.72
CA ALA A 89 -13.46 11.30 4.69
C ALA A 89 -12.84 10.59 5.91
N ASP A 90 -13.51 9.57 6.44
CA ASP A 90 -13.04 8.82 7.61
C ASP A 90 -11.76 8.05 7.29
N ILE A 91 -11.69 7.39 6.14
CA ILE A 91 -10.49 6.68 5.68
C ILE A 91 -9.34 7.66 5.45
N THR A 92 -9.57 8.75 4.72
CA THR A 92 -8.50 9.73 4.43
C THR A 92 -7.93 10.31 5.74
N LYS A 93 -8.80 10.63 6.70
CA LYS A 93 -8.40 11.12 8.02
C LYS A 93 -7.62 10.07 8.81
N ALA A 94 -8.05 8.81 8.77
CA ALA A 94 -7.37 7.73 9.47
C ALA A 94 -5.96 7.49 8.91
N VAL A 95 -5.82 7.48 7.58
CA VAL A 95 -4.53 7.34 6.90
C VAL A 95 -3.61 8.50 7.22
N GLN A 96 -4.10 9.74 7.15
CA GLN A 96 -3.30 10.91 7.55
C GLN A 96 -2.79 10.80 8.98
N LYS A 97 -3.66 10.36 9.90
CA LYS A 97 -3.30 10.19 11.31
C LYS A 97 -2.26 9.09 11.51
N GLU A 98 -2.38 7.99 10.76
CA GLU A 98 -1.45 6.87 10.89
C GLU A 98 -0.08 7.22 10.33
N ILE A 99 0.00 7.83 9.16
CA ILE A 99 1.26 8.31 8.59
C ILE A 99 1.92 9.38 9.48
N ALA A 100 1.12 10.25 10.12
CA ALA A 100 1.66 11.24 11.06
C ALA A 100 2.29 10.62 12.32
N LYS A 101 1.89 9.40 12.72
CA LYS A 101 2.52 8.67 13.82
C LYS A 101 3.87 8.08 13.45
N VAL A 102 4.09 7.86 12.15
CA VAL A 102 5.34 7.38 11.59
C VAL A 102 6.41 8.51 11.56
N TYR A 103 6.10 9.65 12.16
CA TYR A 103 7.06 10.72 12.40
C TYR A 103 8.12 10.24 13.39
N ASP A 104 9.40 10.37 13.02
CA ASP A 104 10.54 9.97 13.87
C ASP A 104 10.73 8.44 14.03
N ASN A 105 10.47 7.69 12.94
CA ASN A 105 10.79 6.28 12.95
C ASN A 105 12.29 6.03 12.77
N GLU A 106 12.76 5.14 13.61
CA GLU A 106 14.12 4.63 13.61
C GLU A 106 14.13 3.26 12.90
N ILE A 107 14.94 3.13 11.85
CA ILE A 107 15.20 1.85 11.22
C ILE A 107 16.60 1.40 11.66
N GLU A 108 16.69 0.19 12.14
CA GLU A 108 17.95 -0.45 12.44
C GLU A 108 18.51 -1.11 11.18
N ILE A 109 19.65 -0.61 10.67
CA ILE A 109 20.33 -1.16 9.50
C ILE A 109 21.58 -1.89 9.96
N PRO A 110 21.70 -3.23 9.73
CA PRO A 110 22.91 -3.96 10.04
C PRO A 110 24.11 -3.43 9.23
N LEU A 111 25.25 -3.26 9.85
CA LEU A 111 26.47 -2.81 9.16
C LEU A 111 26.84 -3.65 7.95
N GLY A 112 26.58 -4.95 7.99
CA GLY A 112 26.82 -5.85 6.88
C GLY A 112 25.98 -5.54 5.63
N ALA A 113 24.83 -4.88 5.75
CA ALA A 113 24.03 -4.44 4.60
C ALA A 113 24.78 -3.43 3.72
N PHE A 114 25.74 -2.71 4.29
CA PHE A 114 26.54 -1.70 3.58
C PHE A 114 27.75 -2.29 2.83
N THR A 115 28.06 -3.57 3.02
CA THR A 115 29.23 -4.20 2.39
C THR A 115 28.98 -4.66 0.96
N ASN A 116 27.74 -4.58 0.47
CA ASN A 116 27.30 -5.11 -0.83
C ASN A 116 27.60 -6.62 -1.02
N ILE A 117 27.87 -7.35 0.07
CA ILE A 117 28.12 -8.79 0.08
C ILE A 117 26.87 -9.46 0.68
N THR A 118 26.15 -10.23 -0.14
CA THR A 118 24.87 -10.86 0.22
C THR A 118 24.94 -11.71 1.51
N ILE A 119 26.05 -12.40 1.74
CA ILE A 119 26.26 -13.24 2.93
C ILE A 119 26.41 -12.40 4.21
N LEU A 120 26.90 -11.17 4.09
CA LEU A 120 27.13 -10.28 5.23
C LEU A 120 25.95 -9.31 5.48
N SER A 121 24.95 -9.25 4.61
CA SER A 121 23.90 -8.23 4.65
C SER A 121 23.11 -8.18 5.97
N ASN A 122 23.05 -9.28 6.70
CA ASN A 122 22.37 -9.37 8.01
C ASN A 122 23.32 -9.51 9.20
N VAL A 123 24.64 -9.25 9.00
CA VAL A 123 25.66 -9.46 10.03
C VAL A 123 26.22 -8.13 10.51
N GLY A 124 26.44 -8.02 11.82
CA GLY A 124 27.06 -6.86 12.46
C GLY A 124 26.12 -6.05 13.34
N PRO A 125 26.65 -5.04 14.03
CA PRO A 125 25.83 -4.13 14.83
C PRO A 125 24.92 -3.31 13.92
N CYS A 126 23.71 -3.03 14.42
CA CYS A 126 22.74 -2.20 13.73
C CYS A 126 23.03 -0.71 13.95
N ILE A 127 22.90 0.07 12.88
CA ILE A 127 22.97 1.53 12.93
C ILE A 127 21.56 2.06 12.88
N PRO A 128 21.13 2.88 13.86
CA PRO A 128 19.85 3.55 13.83
C PRO A 128 19.84 4.65 12.77
N VAL A 129 18.85 4.61 11.88
CA VAL A 129 18.62 5.65 10.85
C VAL A 129 17.24 6.24 11.04
N ASN A 130 17.18 7.52 11.37
CA ASN A 130 15.93 8.23 11.52
C ASN A 130 15.45 8.80 10.19
N PHE A 131 14.16 8.68 9.91
CA PHE A 131 13.52 9.32 8.76
C PHE A 131 12.11 9.77 9.11
N ASN A 132 11.66 10.82 8.43
CA ASN A 132 10.34 11.40 8.58
C ASN A 132 9.51 11.14 7.34
N LEU A 133 8.24 10.78 7.55
CA LEU A 133 7.26 10.65 6.48
C LEU A 133 6.25 11.80 6.55
N THR A 134 6.04 12.45 5.43
CA THR A 134 4.98 13.46 5.25
C THR A 134 4.20 13.13 3.99
N GLY A 135 2.87 13.11 4.07
CA GLY A 135 2.07 12.68 2.95
C GLY A 135 0.82 13.51 2.70
N SER A 136 0.35 13.47 1.45
CA SER A 136 -0.97 13.91 1.06
C SER A 136 -1.72 12.74 0.42
N PHE A 137 -3.01 12.62 0.75
CA PHE A 137 -3.84 11.50 0.38
C PHE A 137 -5.08 11.98 -0.36
N SER A 138 -5.41 11.31 -1.46
CA SER A 138 -6.63 11.54 -2.22
C SER A 138 -7.37 10.23 -2.36
N SER A 139 -8.64 10.21 -2.02
CA SER A 139 -9.49 9.03 -2.13
C SER A 139 -10.60 9.25 -3.16
N GLU A 140 -10.82 8.24 -3.99
CA GLU A 140 -11.90 8.18 -4.97
C GLU A 140 -12.66 6.87 -4.79
N VAL A 141 -13.99 6.90 -4.85
CA VAL A 141 -14.80 5.68 -4.87
C VAL A 141 -15.31 5.47 -6.28
N ILE A 142 -15.03 4.31 -6.83
CA ILE A 142 -15.50 3.87 -8.13
C ILE A 142 -16.51 2.74 -7.98
N SER A 143 -17.49 2.74 -8.86
CA SER A 143 -18.51 1.71 -8.98
C SER A 143 -18.35 1.05 -10.34
N THR A 144 -18.11 -0.26 -10.36
CA THR A 144 -17.89 -1.03 -11.58
C THR A 144 -18.77 -2.27 -11.61
N PHE A 145 -19.13 -2.69 -12.82
CA PHE A 145 -19.87 -3.91 -13.06
C PHE A 145 -18.99 -4.89 -13.83
N GLU A 146 -18.89 -6.11 -13.31
CA GLU A 146 -18.16 -7.20 -13.94
C GLU A 146 -19.12 -8.34 -14.28
N GLN A 147 -19.04 -8.88 -15.49
CA GLN A 147 -19.83 -10.02 -15.90
C GLN A 147 -19.23 -11.30 -15.30
N ALA A 148 -19.97 -12.01 -14.47
CA ALA A 148 -19.52 -13.20 -13.75
C ALA A 148 -20.15 -14.50 -14.29
N GLY A 149 -20.75 -14.47 -15.48
CA GLY A 149 -21.42 -15.61 -16.08
C GLY A 149 -22.47 -15.21 -17.10
N ILE A 150 -23.34 -16.16 -17.48
CA ILE A 150 -24.36 -15.93 -18.52
C ILE A 150 -25.44 -14.95 -18.04
N ASN A 151 -25.77 -15.02 -16.74
CA ASN A 151 -26.86 -14.23 -16.12
C ASN A 151 -26.45 -13.60 -14.80
N GLN A 152 -25.15 -13.48 -14.54
CA GLN A 152 -24.64 -12.92 -13.30
C GLN A 152 -23.77 -11.71 -13.59
N THR A 153 -23.95 -10.67 -12.78
CA THR A 153 -23.14 -9.46 -12.81
C THR A 153 -22.72 -9.15 -11.39
N ILE A 154 -21.44 -8.92 -11.17
CA ILE A 154 -20.93 -8.46 -9.87
C ILE A 154 -20.85 -6.95 -9.92
N HIS A 155 -21.45 -6.30 -8.94
CA HIS A 155 -21.31 -4.87 -8.72
C HIS A 155 -20.25 -4.65 -7.63
N HIS A 156 -19.16 -3.99 -7.99
CA HIS A 156 -18.07 -3.64 -7.10
C HIS A 156 -18.14 -2.17 -6.71
N ILE A 157 -17.96 -1.89 -5.44
CA ILE A 157 -17.74 -0.55 -4.91
C ILE A 157 -16.34 -0.54 -4.32
N LYS A 158 -15.40 0.12 -5.01
CA LYS A 158 -13.98 0.15 -4.66
C LYS A 158 -13.55 1.55 -4.27
N LEU A 159 -12.67 1.62 -3.26
CA LEU A 159 -11.95 2.83 -2.90
C LEU A 159 -10.57 2.80 -3.56
N LEU A 160 -10.27 3.80 -4.36
CA LEU A 160 -8.93 4.09 -4.86
C LEU A 160 -8.30 5.13 -3.95
N LEU A 161 -7.22 4.78 -3.29
CA LEU A 161 -6.47 5.68 -2.42
C LEU A 161 -5.12 5.99 -3.06
N THR A 162 -4.95 7.22 -3.53
CA THR A 162 -3.67 7.71 -4.04
C THR A 162 -2.91 8.40 -2.93
N SER A 163 -1.74 7.85 -2.63
CA SER A 163 -0.83 8.31 -1.57
C SER A 163 0.39 8.96 -2.21
N LYS A 164 0.67 10.21 -1.86
CA LYS A 164 1.89 10.93 -2.24
C LYS A 164 2.67 11.19 -0.98
N ILE A 165 3.77 10.49 -0.79
CA ILE A 165 4.56 10.53 0.44
C ILE A 165 5.96 11.07 0.12
N MET A 166 6.42 11.97 0.97
CA MET A 166 7.77 12.49 0.97
C MET A 166 8.51 11.91 2.17
N THR A 167 9.63 11.29 1.91
CA THR A 167 10.56 10.76 2.92
C THR A 167 11.73 11.72 3.04
N THR A 168 12.08 12.08 4.27
CA THR A 168 13.24 12.95 4.54
C THR A 168 14.08 12.32 5.65
N SER A 169 15.36 12.16 5.39
CA SER A 169 16.39 11.73 6.34
C SER A 169 17.62 12.64 6.19
N LEU A 170 18.64 12.47 7.02
CA LEU A 170 19.91 13.23 6.92
C LEU A 170 20.56 13.16 5.53
N ASP A 171 20.55 11.95 4.93
CA ASP A 171 21.26 11.67 3.69
C ASP A 171 20.31 11.40 2.50
N TYR A 172 18.99 11.47 2.72
CA TYR A 172 18.01 11.13 1.70
C TYR A 172 16.77 12.01 1.78
N SER A 173 16.34 12.50 0.62
CA SER A 173 15.03 13.11 0.44
C SER A 173 14.43 12.59 -0.86
N GLY A 174 13.30 11.92 -0.74
CA GLY A 174 12.61 11.31 -1.88
C GLY A 174 11.11 11.48 -1.83
N LYS A 175 10.49 11.40 -3.00
CA LYS A 175 9.02 11.40 -3.16
C LYS A 175 8.60 10.09 -3.77
N MET A 176 7.54 9.50 -3.23
CA MET A 176 6.89 8.34 -3.80
C MET A 176 5.41 8.60 -4.01
N THR A 177 4.84 7.97 -5.02
CA THR A 177 3.40 8.01 -5.27
C THR A 177 2.96 6.59 -5.60
N PHE A 178 1.97 6.10 -4.87
CA PHE A 178 1.34 4.81 -5.15
C PHE A 178 -0.17 4.91 -4.98
N THR A 179 -0.88 4.06 -5.69
CA THR A 179 -2.34 3.94 -5.60
C THR A 179 -2.67 2.52 -5.18
N THR A 180 -3.48 2.40 -4.14
CA THR A 180 -3.98 1.12 -3.64
C THR A 180 -5.49 1.12 -3.77
N ASP A 181 -6.06 0.01 -4.24
CA ASP A 181 -7.50 -0.20 -4.30
C ASP A 181 -7.97 -1.11 -3.16
N PHE A 182 -9.11 -0.77 -2.60
CA PHE A 182 -9.76 -1.52 -1.53
C PHE A 182 -11.21 -1.80 -1.93
N GLU A 183 -11.63 -3.05 -1.83
CA GLU A 183 -13.03 -3.42 -1.98
C GLU A 183 -13.81 -2.97 -0.74
N ILE A 184 -14.74 -2.02 -0.89
CA ILE A 184 -15.60 -1.57 0.21
C ILE A 184 -16.80 -2.51 0.35
N ALA A 185 -17.42 -2.83 -0.78
CA ALA A 185 -18.57 -3.72 -0.82
C ALA A 185 -18.75 -4.29 -2.23
N GLN A 186 -19.28 -5.52 -2.30
CA GLN A 186 -19.66 -6.14 -3.56
C GLN A 186 -20.98 -6.88 -3.42
N SER A 187 -21.69 -7.03 -4.54
CA SER A 187 -22.91 -7.84 -4.60
C SER A 187 -23.00 -8.54 -5.94
N VAL A 188 -23.42 -9.80 -5.90
CA VAL A 188 -23.73 -10.57 -7.10
C VAL A 188 -25.19 -10.37 -7.46
N ILE A 189 -25.43 -9.87 -8.65
CA ILE A 189 -26.77 -9.64 -9.20
C ILE A 189 -27.05 -10.77 -10.19
N VAL A 190 -28.08 -11.55 -9.92
CA VAL A 190 -28.50 -12.66 -10.78
C VAL A 190 -29.68 -12.19 -11.62
N GLY A 191 -29.50 -12.15 -12.93
CA GLY A 191 -30.57 -11.87 -13.90
C GLY A 191 -31.31 -13.10 -14.36
N ASN A 192 -32.32 -12.91 -15.21
CA ASN A 192 -32.99 -14.03 -15.86
C ASN A 192 -32.14 -14.63 -16.97
N ILE A 193 -32.14 -15.97 -17.08
CA ILE A 193 -31.49 -16.65 -18.20
C ILE A 193 -32.28 -16.35 -19.48
N PRO A 194 -31.65 -15.81 -20.53
CA PRO A 194 -32.31 -15.61 -21.82
C PRO A 194 -32.89 -16.92 -22.34
N SER A 195 -34.16 -16.93 -22.70
CA SER A 195 -34.92 -18.13 -23.13
C SER A 195 -34.32 -18.84 -24.35
N GLY A 196 -33.40 -18.21 -25.08
CA GLY A 196 -32.70 -18.81 -26.25
C GLY A 196 -31.54 -19.74 -25.89
N TYR A 197 -31.01 -19.70 -24.68
CA TYR A 197 -29.84 -20.53 -24.32
C TYR A 197 -30.19 -22.01 -24.12
N GLY A 198 -31.44 -22.35 -23.73
CA GLY A 198 -31.91 -23.72 -23.56
C GLY A 198 -32.16 -24.46 -24.89
N SER A 199 -32.46 -23.76 -25.97
CA SER A 199 -32.79 -24.35 -27.27
C SER A 199 -31.57 -24.82 -28.05
N LEU A 200 -30.41 -24.26 -27.82
CA LEU A 200 -29.16 -24.65 -28.52
C LEU A 200 -28.65 -26.03 -28.08
N PHE A 201 -28.97 -26.49 -26.88
CA PHE A 201 -28.55 -27.80 -26.37
C PHE A 201 -29.53 -28.94 -26.70
N GLN A 202 -30.76 -28.63 -27.16
CA GLN A 202 -31.71 -29.67 -27.57
C GLN A 202 -31.49 -30.18 -29.01
N THR A 203 -30.71 -29.48 -29.82
CA THR A 203 -30.51 -29.84 -31.24
C THR A 203 -29.41 -30.91 -31.48
N TYR A 204 -28.66 -31.31 -30.43
CA TYR A 204 -27.61 -32.34 -30.52
C TYR A 204 -28.01 -33.74 -30.02
N LYS A 205 -29.30 -34.03 -29.90
CA LYS A 205 -29.81 -35.38 -29.60
C LYS A 205 -30.68 -35.86 -30.79
N LYS A 206 -30.03 -36.23 -31.88
CA LYS A 206 -30.57 -37.14 -32.86
C LYS A 206 -29.45 -37.98 -33.45
#